data_39da57e8c50f0c87301ca25edf4fe2c3
#
_entry.id   39da57e8c50f0c87301ca25edf4fe2c3
#
_cell.length_a   1.000
_cell.length_b   1.000
_cell.length_c   1.000
_cell.angle_alpha   90.00
_cell.angle_beta   90.00
_cell.angle_gamma   90.00
#
_symmetry.space_group_name_H-M   'P 1'
#
loop_
_entity.id
_entity.type
_entity.pdbx_description
1 polymer ?
#
loop_
_entity_poly.entity_id
_entity_poly.type
_entity_poly.pdbx_seq_one_letter_code
_entity_poly.pdbx_strand_id
1 'polypeptide(L)'
;MKPTNYHLFDFLDFDVSLSRNESLWKACKPSAVFENDGDICVLVPFQKQILANDMAADTGVPREEYTLIIRQYEPKILRLFIGFGEEQMTDESEMLQMSDRVKKTPLSVSFGNGRWTVTDPEGTVRAVINIQEPELDRWSTLLPDPQETLDIRLYPDGKREIRLAAYDHFSPPRYDALPIGFCKLDGQKERATMSFECKADECFAGTGERFTKMDLSGQTFFLKNQDGQGVNNRRTYKNIPFYVSSRMYGAFYHTCAHSKLSLA
;
A
#
# COMPACT_ATOMS: atom_id res chain seq x y z
N MET A 1 17.19 -19.09 -22.97
CA MET A 1 16.16 -19.29 -21.96
C MET A 1 15.74 -17.92 -21.52
N LYS A 2 14.56 -17.43 -21.90
CA LYS A 2 14.06 -16.17 -21.34
C LYS A 2 14.06 -16.33 -19.83
N PRO A 3 14.61 -15.42 -19.06
CA PRO A 3 14.39 -15.44 -17.65
C PRO A 3 12.88 -15.48 -17.50
N THR A 4 12.38 -16.58 -17.04
CA THR A 4 10.99 -16.71 -16.71
C THR A 4 10.79 -15.78 -15.54
N ASN A 5 10.42 -14.58 -15.86
CA ASN A 5 9.95 -13.62 -14.90
C ASN A 5 8.58 -14.10 -14.40
N TYR A 6 8.56 -15.29 -13.79
CA TYR A 6 7.39 -15.74 -13.02
C TYR A 6 6.93 -14.66 -12.07
N HIS A 7 7.86 -13.83 -11.64
CA HIS A 7 7.60 -12.70 -10.76
C HIS A 7 6.99 -11.52 -11.48
N LEU A 8 7.40 -11.30 -12.73
CA LEU A 8 6.77 -10.33 -13.58
C LEU A 8 5.32 -10.72 -13.87
N PHE A 9 5.07 -11.99 -14.21
CA PHE A 9 3.71 -12.47 -14.42
C PHE A 9 2.83 -12.32 -13.19
N ASP A 10 3.38 -12.57 -12.02
CA ASP A 10 2.64 -12.40 -10.79
C ASP A 10 2.40 -10.92 -10.45
N PHE A 11 3.24 -10.03 -10.95
CA PHE A 11 3.03 -8.59 -10.91
C PHE A 11 2.04 -8.16 -11.95
N LEU A 12 2.20 -8.68 -13.13
CA LEU A 12 1.41 -8.39 -14.30
C LEU A 12 0.00 -8.97 -14.20
N ASP A 13 -0.28 -9.74 -13.17
CA ASP A 13 -1.65 -10.10 -12.83
C ASP A 13 -2.56 -8.88 -12.67
N PHE A 14 -1.97 -7.71 -12.41
CA PHE A 14 -2.69 -6.45 -12.42
C PHE A 14 -2.61 -5.70 -13.74
N ASP A 15 -1.65 -5.97 -14.58
CA ASP A 15 -1.27 -5.08 -15.69
C ASP A 15 -1.70 -5.60 -17.07
N VAL A 16 -1.35 -6.81 -17.43
CA VAL A 16 -1.43 -7.24 -18.83
C VAL A 16 -2.49 -8.31 -19.07
N SER A 17 -2.89 -8.98 -18.04
CA SER A 17 -3.82 -10.10 -18.11
C SER A 17 -5.09 -9.90 -17.30
N LEU A 18 -5.51 -8.65 -17.15
CA LEU A 18 -6.87 -8.44 -16.71
C LEU A 18 -7.77 -9.22 -17.67
N SER A 19 -8.32 -10.31 -17.18
CA SER A 19 -9.35 -11.03 -17.92
C SER A 19 -10.48 -10.06 -18.23
N ARG A 20 -11.32 -10.35 -19.20
CA ARG A 20 -12.45 -9.47 -19.54
C ARG A 20 -13.33 -9.10 -18.33
N ASN A 21 -13.25 -9.88 -17.27
CA ASN A 21 -14.07 -9.75 -16.08
C ASN A 21 -13.30 -9.12 -14.90
N GLU A 22 -12.04 -8.80 -15.07
CA GLU A 22 -11.25 -8.14 -14.05
C GLU A 22 -11.31 -6.62 -14.20
N SER A 23 -11.35 -5.93 -13.08
CA SER A 23 -11.27 -4.48 -13.03
C SER A 23 -10.40 -4.03 -11.88
N LEU A 24 -9.56 -3.05 -12.17
CA LEU A 24 -8.67 -2.42 -11.19
C LEU A 24 -9.31 -1.13 -10.67
N TRP A 25 -9.17 -0.90 -9.38
CA TRP A 25 -9.70 0.25 -8.67
C TRP A 25 -8.58 0.98 -7.94
N LYS A 26 -8.48 2.26 -8.16
CA LYS A 26 -7.42 3.13 -7.66
C LYS A 26 -7.97 4.10 -6.64
N ALA A 27 -7.22 4.29 -5.54
CA ALA A 27 -7.51 5.34 -4.57
C ALA A 27 -7.37 6.72 -5.21
N CYS A 28 -8.37 7.57 -4.96
CA CYS A 28 -8.41 8.96 -5.38
C CYS A 28 -8.21 9.90 -4.19
N LYS A 29 -8.28 11.19 -4.44
CA LYS A 29 -8.30 12.23 -3.42
C LYS A 29 -9.29 11.91 -2.31
N PRO A 30 -8.90 12.03 -1.04
CA PRO A 30 -9.79 11.84 0.09
C PRO A 30 -11.02 12.77 0.02
N SER A 31 -12.19 12.23 0.29
CA SER A 31 -13.42 13.02 0.42
C SER A 31 -13.53 13.71 1.77
N ALA A 32 -13.00 13.07 2.83
CA ALA A 32 -12.95 13.63 4.18
C ALA A 32 -11.84 13.00 5.01
N VAL A 33 -11.37 13.75 6.02
CA VAL A 33 -10.47 13.27 7.07
C VAL A 33 -10.98 13.77 8.41
N PHE A 34 -11.17 12.86 9.36
CA PHE A 34 -11.73 13.20 10.67
C PHE A 34 -11.22 12.26 11.78
N GLU A 35 -11.43 12.67 13.01
CA GLU A 35 -11.10 11.91 14.20
C GLU A 35 -12.26 10.99 14.61
N ASN A 36 -11.94 9.76 14.98
CA ASN A 36 -12.89 8.81 15.53
C ASN A 36 -12.21 7.94 16.59
N ASP A 37 -12.62 8.07 17.84
CA ASP A 37 -12.07 7.32 18.98
C ASP A 37 -10.54 7.34 19.05
N GLY A 38 -9.93 8.50 18.79
CA GLY A 38 -8.47 8.69 18.79
C GLY A 38 -7.74 8.10 17.59
N ASP A 39 -8.44 7.57 16.61
CA ASP A 39 -7.91 7.22 15.30
C ASP A 39 -8.20 8.34 14.30
N ILE A 40 -7.42 8.37 13.23
CA ILE A 40 -7.72 9.22 12.07
C ILE A 40 -8.37 8.37 11.00
N CYS A 41 -9.57 8.76 10.62
CA CYS A 41 -10.34 8.15 9.53
C CYS A 41 -10.21 9.01 8.27
N VAL A 42 -9.77 8.39 7.19
CA VAL A 42 -9.65 9.00 5.87
C VAL A 42 -10.64 8.33 4.95
N LEU A 43 -11.65 9.05 4.49
CA LEU A 43 -12.60 8.54 3.49
C LEU A 43 -11.94 8.63 2.12
N VAL A 44 -11.69 7.48 1.53
CA VAL A 44 -10.98 7.35 0.26
C VAL A 44 -11.92 6.83 -0.80
N PRO A 45 -12.29 7.66 -1.78
CA PRO A 45 -12.97 7.19 -2.98
C PRO A 45 -12.02 6.36 -3.83
N PHE A 46 -12.52 5.27 -4.38
CA PHE A 46 -11.83 4.44 -5.36
C PHE A 46 -12.56 4.53 -6.69
N GLN A 47 -11.81 4.68 -7.74
CA GLN A 47 -12.34 4.77 -9.08
C GLN A 47 -11.82 3.61 -9.94
N LYS A 48 -12.73 3.03 -10.72
CA LYS A 48 -12.37 2.00 -11.70
C LYS A 48 -11.41 2.62 -12.72
N GLN A 49 -10.28 1.97 -12.95
CA GLN A 49 -9.32 2.35 -13.99
C GLN A 49 -9.92 2.02 -15.36
N ILE A 50 -9.86 2.99 -16.26
CA ILE A 50 -10.22 2.79 -17.66
C ILE A 50 -8.92 2.42 -18.37
N LEU A 51 -8.87 1.22 -18.95
CA LEU A 51 -7.76 0.82 -19.79
C LEU A 51 -7.78 1.66 -21.06
N ALA A 52 -6.60 1.98 -21.61
CA ALA A 52 -6.45 2.85 -22.77
C ALA A 52 -7.25 2.41 -24.03
N ASN A 53 -7.71 1.17 -24.06
CA ASN A 53 -8.56 0.64 -25.14
C ASN A 53 -10.07 0.83 -24.90
N ASP A 54 -10.47 1.22 -23.69
CA ASP A 54 -11.86 1.51 -23.34
C ASP A 54 -12.10 3.02 -23.44
N MET A 55 -11.94 3.59 -24.61
CA MET A 55 -12.26 5.00 -24.91
C MET A 55 -13.78 5.24 -24.94
N ALA A 56 -14.51 4.69 -24.01
CA ALA A 56 -15.90 5.03 -23.84
C ALA A 56 -16.02 6.37 -23.10
N ALA A 57 -16.77 7.26 -23.68
CA ALA A 57 -17.05 8.57 -23.14
C ALA A 57 -17.33 8.53 -21.63
N ASP A 58 -16.67 9.41 -20.93
CA ASP A 58 -16.75 9.67 -19.49
C ASP A 58 -18.18 10.05 -19.06
N THR A 59 -19.04 9.07 -18.89
CA THR A 59 -20.33 9.25 -18.26
C THR A 59 -20.43 8.32 -17.06
N GLY A 60 -19.84 8.78 -15.95
CA GLY A 60 -20.03 8.12 -14.65
C GLY A 60 -19.12 6.91 -14.42
N VAL A 61 -17.83 7.13 -14.35
CA VAL A 61 -16.91 6.07 -13.88
C VAL A 61 -17.35 5.60 -12.49
N PRO A 62 -17.58 4.29 -12.30
CA PRO A 62 -18.00 3.76 -11.00
C PRO A 62 -17.03 4.15 -9.90
N ARG A 63 -17.58 4.59 -8.77
CA ARG A 63 -16.82 4.92 -7.55
C ARG A 63 -17.32 4.10 -6.39
N GLU A 64 -16.41 3.72 -5.53
CA GLU A 64 -16.68 3.13 -4.22
C GLU A 64 -15.86 3.86 -3.18
N GLU A 65 -16.37 3.98 -1.95
CA GLU A 65 -15.67 4.69 -0.89
C GLU A 65 -15.38 3.74 0.26
N TYR A 66 -14.16 3.80 0.77
CA TYR A 66 -13.69 3.01 1.91
C TYR A 66 -12.94 3.88 2.90
N THR A 67 -12.94 3.47 4.15
CA THR A 67 -12.24 4.18 5.22
C THR A 67 -10.85 3.58 5.43
N LEU A 68 -9.82 4.41 5.23
CA LEU A 68 -8.48 4.12 5.69
C LEU A 68 -8.34 4.66 7.11
N ILE A 69 -7.94 3.80 8.05
CA ILE A 69 -7.72 4.16 9.45
C ILE A 69 -6.22 4.27 9.70
N ILE A 70 -5.82 5.37 10.33
CA ILE A 70 -4.47 5.58 10.84
C ILE A 70 -4.55 5.57 12.37
N ARG A 71 -3.88 4.61 12.99
CA ARG A 71 -3.81 4.42 14.44
C ARG A 71 -2.37 4.48 14.93
N GLN A 72 -2.14 5.09 16.07
CA GLN A 72 -0.84 5.07 16.73
C GLN A 72 -0.87 4.15 17.95
N TYR A 73 0.16 3.31 18.04
CA TYR A 73 0.50 2.59 19.27
C TYR A 73 1.90 3.02 19.67
N GLU A 74 2.03 3.46 20.91
CA GLU A 74 3.30 3.97 21.37
C GLU A 74 3.85 5.12 20.51
N PRO A 75 4.94 5.77 20.89
CA PRO A 75 5.44 6.94 20.14
C PRO A 75 5.96 6.63 18.74
N LYS A 76 6.15 5.35 18.37
CA LYS A 76 6.87 4.99 17.14
C LYS A 76 6.18 3.94 16.27
N ILE A 77 4.98 3.52 16.60
CA ILE A 77 4.24 2.52 15.83
C ILE A 77 3.00 3.18 15.24
N LEU A 78 2.97 3.26 13.92
CA LEU A 78 1.77 3.65 13.15
C LEU A 78 1.21 2.42 12.45
N ARG A 79 -0.09 2.25 12.54
CA ARG A 79 -0.83 1.21 11.85
C ARG A 79 -1.75 1.85 10.82
N LEU A 80 -1.71 1.33 9.61
CA LEU A 80 -2.67 1.61 8.56
C LEU A 80 -3.60 0.41 8.41
N PHE A 81 -4.88 0.66 8.30
CA PHE A 81 -5.86 -0.37 8.01
C PHE A 81 -6.89 0.15 7.00
N ILE A 82 -7.19 -0.66 6.01
CA ILE A 82 -8.32 -0.45 5.11
C ILE A 82 -8.99 -1.79 4.86
N GLY A 83 -10.29 -1.88 5.13
CA GLY A 83 -11.13 -3.02 4.80
C GLY A 83 -11.95 -2.73 3.55
N PHE A 84 -11.96 -3.65 2.60
CA PHE A 84 -12.73 -3.51 1.36
C PHE A 84 -14.06 -4.28 1.39
N GLY A 85 -14.44 -4.82 2.54
CA GLY A 85 -15.64 -5.60 2.77
C GLY A 85 -16.15 -5.44 4.20
N GLU A 86 -16.43 -6.55 4.84
CA GLU A 86 -16.89 -6.60 6.24
C GLU A 86 -15.72 -6.68 7.25
N GLU A 87 -14.47 -6.59 6.77
CA GLU A 87 -13.29 -6.69 7.63
C GLU A 87 -13.26 -5.53 8.62
N GLN A 88 -13.05 -5.89 9.86
CA GLN A 88 -12.85 -4.94 10.97
C GLN A 88 -11.40 -4.94 11.42
N MET A 89 -10.92 -3.77 11.80
CA MET A 89 -9.60 -3.67 12.40
C MET A 89 -9.62 -4.28 13.80
N THR A 90 -8.88 -5.36 13.97
CA THR A 90 -8.64 -5.98 15.27
C THR A 90 -7.22 -5.72 15.74
N ASP A 91 -7.01 -5.51 17.02
CA ASP A 91 -5.67 -5.31 17.58
C ASP A 91 -4.94 -6.62 17.82
N GLU A 92 -5.68 -7.72 17.90
CA GLU A 92 -5.16 -9.05 18.14
C GLU A 92 -5.60 -10.03 17.05
N SER A 93 -4.77 -11.01 16.81
CA SER A 93 -5.04 -12.12 15.91
C SER A 93 -4.17 -13.32 16.29
N GLU A 94 -4.34 -14.44 15.61
CA GLU A 94 -3.44 -15.60 15.76
C GLU A 94 -1.97 -15.28 15.43
N MET A 95 -1.73 -14.24 14.62
CA MET A 95 -0.38 -13.79 14.25
C MET A 95 0.20 -12.76 15.19
N LEU A 96 -0.63 -12.06 15.94
CA LEU A 96 -0.21 -10.92 16.74
C LEU A 96 -0.97 -10.88 18.06
N GLN A 97 -0.23 -11.03 19.14
CA GLN A 97 -0.72 -10.75 20.48
C GLN A 97 -0.11 -9.44 20.96
N MET A 98 -0.96 -8.49 21.28
CA MET A 98 -0.51 -7.22 21.81
C MET A 98 -0.12 -7.39 23.28
N SER A 99 1.05 -6.85 23.64
CA SER A 99 1.41 -6.76 25.05
C SER A 99 0.54 -5.73 25.76
N ASP A 100 0.12 -5.98 27.00
CA ASP A 100 -0.59 -5.01 27.85
C ASP A 100 0.16 -3.68 28.03
N ARG A 101 1.44 -3.66 27.68
CA ARG A 101 2.28 -2.46 27.73
C ARG A 101 2.10 -1.57 26.50
N VAL A 102 1.62 -2.11 25.39
CA VAL A 102 1.41 -1.36 24.15
C VAL A 102 0.07 -0.64 24.25
N LYS A 103 0.10 0.68 24.32
CA LYS A 103 -1.09 1.50 24.46
C LYS A 103 -1.37 2.27 23.18
N LYS A 104 -2.65 2.40 22.87
CA LYS A 104 -3.13 3.31 21.83
C LYS A 104 -2.87 4.74 22.28
N THR A 105 -2.30 5.55 21.38
CA THR A 105 -2.10 6.99 21.57
C THR A 105 -3.10 7.71 20.69
N PRO A 106 -3.94 8.60 21.24
CA PRO A 106 -4.92 9.32 20.42
C PRO A 106 -4.22 10.27 19.44
N LEU A 107 -4.76 10.36 18.24
CA LEU A 107 -4.31 11.27 17.21
C LEU A 107 -5.34 12.36 16.98
N SER A 108 -4.88 13.54 16.59
CA SER A 108 -5.71 14.67 16.19
C SER A 108 -5.36 15.12 14.78
N VAL A 109 -6.33 15.69 14.05
CA VAL A 109 -6.13 16.17 12.68
C VAL A 109 -6.50 17.64 12.53
N SER A 110 -5.70 18.37 11.79
CA SER A 110 -5.97 19.75 11.39
C SER A 110 -5.81 19.91 9.88
N PHE A 111 -6.60 20.78 9.29
CA PHE A 111 -6.50 21.12 7.87
C PHE A 111 -5.94 22.54 7.70
N GLY A 112 -4.93 22.66 6.87
CA GLY A 112 -4.31 23.94 6.54
C GLY A 112 -3.36 23.82 5.34
N ASN A 113 -3.22 24.90 4.58
CA ASN A 113 -2.36 24.95 3.39
C ASN A 113 -2.60 23.80 2.40
N GLY A 114 -3.86 23.42 2.18
CA GLY A 114 -4.25 22.37 1.23
C GLY A 114 -3.94 20.94 1.67
N ARG A 115 -3.60 20.72 2.95
CA ARG A 115 -3.25 19.40 3.48
C ARG A 115 -3.84 19.16 4.87
N TRP A 116 -4.00 17.91 5.23
CA TRP A 116 -4.32 17.49 6.59
C TRP A 116 -3.03 17.09 7.30
N THR A 117 -2.85 17.61 8.50
CA THR A 117 -1.72 17.29 9.37
C THR A 117 -2.24 16.54 10.59
N VAL A 118 -1.72 15.35 10.80
CA VAL A 118 -2.03 14.47 11.93
C VAL A 118 -0.95 14.59 12.98
N THR A 119 -1.35 14.87 14.22
CA THR A 119 -0.44 15.02 15.36
C THR A 119 -0.84 14.14 16.52
N ASP A 120 0.15 13.76 17.34
CA ASP A 120 -0.09 13.16 18.64
C ASP A 120 -0.33 14.22 19.72
N PRO A 121 -0.63 13.83 20.98
CA PRO A 121 -0.87 14.78 22.08
C PRO A 121 0.31 15.67 22.43
N GLU A 122 1.52 15.28 22.05
CA GLU A 122 2.75 16.05 22.25
C GLU A 122 2.99 17.07 21.12
N GLY A 123 2.10 17.10 20.12
CA GLY A 123 2.20 17.97 18.95
C GLY A 123 3.18 17.47 17.89
N THR A 124 3.67 16.22 18.00
CA THR A 124 4.55 15.64 17.01
C THR A 124 3.75 15.23 15.79
N VAL A 125 4.19 15.64 14.61
CA VAL A 125 3.54 15.23 13.35
C VAL A 125 3.76 13.74 13.14
N ARG A 126 2.66 13.01 12.92
CA ARG A 126 2.62 11.57 12.69
C ARG A 126 2.24 11.19 11.28
N ALA A 127 1.40 12.00 10.64
CA ALA A 127 1.09 11.86 9.23
C ALA A 127 0.77 13.20 8.58
N VAL A 128 1.00 13.27 7.28
CA VAL A 128 0.53 14.35 6.41
C VAL A 128 -0.19 13.70 5.24
N ILE A 129 -1.42 14.13 5.00
CA ILE A 129 -2.25 13.64 3.90
C ILE A 129 -2.38 14.78 2.90
N ASN A 130 -1.84 14.55 1.72
CA ASN A 130 -1.88 15.49 0.61
C ASN A 130 -2.77 14.97 -0.51
N ILE A 131 -3.10 15.88 -1.40
CA ILE A 131 -3.55 15.56 -2.73
C ILE A 131 -2.30 15.61 -3.60
N GLN A 132 -1.94 14.51 -4.21
CA GLN A 132 -0.89 14.54 -5.23
C GLN A 132 -1.50 15.19 -6.47
N GLU A 133 -1.07 16.41 -6.76
CA GLU A 133 -1.36 17.01 -8.04
C GLU A 133 -0.60 16.22 -9.12
N PRO A 134 -1.27 15.92 -10.25
CA PRO A 134 -0.59 15.29 -11.36
C PRO A 134 0.52 16.21 -11.84
N GLU A 135 1.75 15.71 -11.86
CA GLU A 135 2.80 16.40 -12.58
C GLU A 135 2.46 16.34 -14.09
N LEU A 136 2.11 17.48 -14.63
CA LEU A 136 1.88 17.67 -16.06
C LEU A 136 3.22 17.60 -16.80
N ASP A 137 3.71 16.41 -17.02
CA ASP A 137 4.80 16.23 -17.95
C ASP A 137 4.28 16.25 -19.39
N ARG A 138 5.21 16.29 -20.35
CA ARG A 138 4.89 16.38 -21.80
C ARG A 138 4.03 15.22 -22.32
N TRP A 139 3.91 14.12 -21.58
CA TRP A 139 3.21 12.91 -21.97
C TRP A 139 1.82 12.81 -21.32
N SER A 140 1.63 13.46 -20.19
CA SER A 140 0.35 13.48 -19.48
C SER A 140 -0.76 14.19 -20.26
N THR A 141 -0.40 15.07 -21.21
CA THR A 141 -1.38 15.74 -22.08
C THR A 141 -2.00 14.81 -23.13
N LEU A 142 -1.47 13.61 -23.30
CA LEU A 142 -2.00 12.62 -24.25
C LEU A 142 -2.90 11.58 -23.59
N LEU A 143 -2.95 11.55 -22.25
CA LEU A 143 -3.81 10.65 -21.50
C LEU A 143 -4.95 11.45 -20.86
N PRO A 144 -6.20 11.01 -21.03
CA PRO A 144 -7.30 11.69 -20.36
C PRO A 144 -7.17 11.54 -18.85
N ASP A 145 -7.17 12.69 -18.18
CA ASP A 145 -7.36 12.89 -16.78
C ASP A 145 -6.26 12.35 -15.82
N PRO A 146 -5.29 13.21 -15.52
CA PRO A 146 -4.44 12.98 -14.37
C PRO A 146 -5.29 13.13 -13.09
N GLN A 147 -5.88 12.04 -12.64
CA GLN A 147 -6.69 12.03 -11.44
C GLN A 147 -5.82 12.34 -10.22
N GLU A 148 -6.29 13.28 -9.41
CA GLU A 148 -5.71 13.55 -8.11
C GLU A 148 -5.63 12.25 -7.30
N THR A 149 -4.42 11.83 -6.95
CA THR A 149 -4.18 10.59 -6.21
C THR A 149 -3.95 10.86 -4.74
N LEU A 150 -4.22 9.85 -3.93
CA LEU A 150 -3.90 9.87 -2.51
C LEU A 150 -2.38 9.88 -2.31
N ASP A 151 -1.88 10.83 -1.51
CA ASP A 151 -0.50 10.89 -1.04
C ASP A 151 -0.49 10.99 0.49
N ILE A 152 0.03 9.98 1.16
CA ILE A 152 0.16 9.93 2.61
C ILE A 152 1.63 9.81 2.98
N ARG A 153 2.10 10.71 3.82
CA ARG A 153 3.43 10.69 4.40
C ARG A 153 3.32 10.39 5.87
N LEU A 154 3.98 9.34 6.30
CA LEU A 154 3.98 8.83 7.66
C LEU A 154 5.30 9.17 8.35
N TYR A 155 5.24 9.56 9.60
CA TYR A 155 6.38 9.91 10.45
C TYR A 155 6.33 9.11 11.76
N PRO A 156 6.61 7.79 11.75
CA PRO A 156 6.47 6.96 12.96
C PRO A 156 7.29 7.45 14.15
N ASP A 157 8.47 7.98 13.89
CA ASP A 157 9.36 8.57 14.91
C ASP A 157 9.35 10.12 14.96
N GLY A 158 8.40 10.73 14.23
CA GLY A 158 8.29 12.18 14.12
C GLY A 158 9.34 12.84 13.20
N LYS A 159 10.22 12.08 12.59
CA LYS A 159 11.34 12.61 11.76
C LYS A 159 11.45 11.92 10.41
N ARG A 160 11.36 10.59 10.41
CA ARG A 160 11.59 9.76 9.22
C ARG A 160 10.33 9.65 8.41
N GLU A 161 10.39 10.07 7.17
CA GLU A 161 9.28 9.97 6.24
C GLU A 161 9.23 8.59 5.60
N ILE A 162 8.04 7.99 5.62
CA ILE A 162 7.65 6.82 4.86
C ILE A 162 6.44 7.26 4.03
N ARG A 163 6.58 7.29 2.72
CA ARG A 163 5.54 7.79 1.82
C ARG A 163 4.75 6.65 1.20
N LEU A 164 3.44 6.71 1.35
CA LEU A 164 2.48 5.88 0.65
C LEU A 164 2.07 6.63 -0.63
N ALA A 165 2.61 6.26 -1.76
CA ALA A 165 2.36 6.95 -3.01
C ALA A 165 2.55 6.02 -4.20
N ALA A 166 1.78 6.26 -5.27
CA ALA A 166 2.12 5.73 -6.57
C ALA A 166 3.19 6.59 -7.19
N TYR A 167 4.18 5.96 -7.76
CA TYR A 167 5.21 6.70 -8.46
C TYR A 167 5.82 5.90 -9.60
N ASP A 168 5.65 6.38 -10.80
CA ASP A 168 6.56 6.11 -11.91
C ASP A 168 6.47 7.23 -12.96
N HIS A 169 7.57 7.96 -13.15
CA HIS A 169 7.67 9.01 -14.15
C HIS A 169 7.88 8.50 -15.59
N PHE A 170 8.24 7.24 -15.76
CA PHE A 170 8.77 6.75 -17.04
C PHE A 170 7.96 5.63 -17.68
N SER A 171 6.99 5.09 -16.98
CA SER A 171 6.14 4.02 -17.50
C SER A 171 4.69 4.49 -17.55
N PRO A 172 3.91 4.02 -18.52
CA PRO A 172 2.47 4.08 -18.37
C PRO A 172 2.11 3.52 -17.00
N PRO A 173 1.08 4.07 -16.33
CA PRO A 173 0.79 3.74 -14.95
C PRO A 173 0.77 2.24 -14.76
N ARG A 174 1.77 1.73 -14.07
CA ARG A 174 1.80 0.36 -13.65
C ARG A 174 0.83 0.23 -12.51
N TYR A 175 -0.06 -0.68 -12.64
CA TYR A 175 -1.12 -0.90 -11.67
C TYR A 175 -0.61 -1.41 -10.32
N ASP A 176 0.60 -1.99 -10.30
CA ASP A 176 1.32 -2.44 -9.12
C ASP A 176 1.87 -1.29 -8.26
N ALA A 177 1.99 -0.09 -8.81
CA ALA A 177 2.52 1.08 -8.11
C ALA A 177 1.44 2.04 -7.60
N LEU A 178 0.24 1.56 -7.37
CA LEU A 178 -0.83 2.37 -6.78
C LEU A 178 -0.57 2.60 -5.28
N PRO A 179 -0.82 3.80 -4.74
CA PRO A 179 -0.72 4.03 -3.31
C PRO A 179 -1.60 3.05 -2.54
N ILE A 180 -2.84 2.91 -2.95
CA ILE A 180 -3.76 1.85 -2.53
C ILE A 180 -4.64 1.50 -3.73
N GLY A 181 -4.89 0.22 -3.92
CA GLY A 181 -5.79 -0.27 -4.96
C GLY A 181 -6.39 -1.62 -4.61
N PHE A 182 -7.38 -2.01 -5.36
CA PHE A 182 -7.92 -3.38 -5.32
C PHE A 182 -8.39 -3.82 -6.70
N CYS A 183 -8.45 -5.12 -6.89
CA CYS A 183 -8.93 -5.74 -8.11
C CYS A 183 -10.24 -6.49 -7.82
N LYS A 184 -11.21 -6.35 -8.72
CA LYS A 184 -12.41 -7.19 -8.74
C LYS A 184 -12.34 -8.16 -9.91
N LEU A 185 -12.67 -9.42 -9.64
CA LEU A 185 -12.94 -10.46 -10.63
C LEU A 185 -14.43 -10.82 -10.56
N ASP A 186 -15.12 -10.74 -11.67
CA ASP A 186 -16.57 -10.99 -11.73
C ASP A 186 -17.38 -10.21 -10.68
N GLY A 187 -16.94 -8.98 -10.38
CA GLY A 187 -17.57 -8.10 -9.40
C GLY A 187 -17.16 -8.37 -7.94
N GLN A 188 -16.45 -9.46 -7.64
CA GLN A 188 -15.95 -9.80 -6.31
C GLN A 188 -14.55 -9.25 -6.11
N LYS A 189 -14.25 -8.74 -4.91
CA LYS A 189 -12.92 -8.25 -4.57
C LYS A 189 -12.00 -9.43 -4.29
N GLU A 190 -10.93 -9.54 -5.06
CA GLU A 190 -10.01 -10.67 -5.01
C GLU A 190 -8.66 -10.29 -4.42
N ARG A 191 -8.20 -9.09 -4.72
CA ARG A 191 -6.85 -8.65 -4.37
C ARG A 191 -6.82 -7.19 -3.96
N ALA A 192 -5.98 -6.86 -3.00
CA ALA A 192 -5.68 -5.49 -2.62
C ALA A 192 -4.18 -5.24 -2.73
N THR A 193 -3.80 -3.98 -2.98
CA THR A 193 -2.40 -3.55 -3.06
C THR A 193 -2.20 -2.26 -2.29
N MET A 194 -0.98 -2.12 -1.75
CA MET A 194 -0.51 -0.90 -1.10
C MET A 194 0.97 -0.73 -1.44
N SER A 195 1.37 0.46 -1.88
CA SER A 195 2.74 0.75 -2.30
C SER A 195 3.35 1.88 -1.50
N PHE A 196 4.61 1.71 -1.15
CA PHE A 196 5.41 2.71 -0.45
C PHE A 196 6.61 3.10 -1.30
N GLU A 197 6.98 4.38 -1.26
CA GLU A 197 8.19 4.86 -1.90
C GLU A 197 9.43 4.29 -1.19
N CYS A 198 10.37 3.75 -1.95
CA CYS A 198 11.69 3.42 -1.46
C CYS A 198 12.75 4.31 -2.10
N LYS A 199 13.90 4.43 -1.47
CA LYS A 199 15.06 5.16 -2.04
C LYS A 199 15.95 4.20 -2.82
N ALA A 200 16.64 4.73 -3.83
CA ALA A 200 17.48 3.92 -4.72
C ALA A 200 18.60 3.14 -4.02
N ASP A 201 19.06 3.64 -2.87
CA ASP A 201 20.11 3.04 -2.02
C ASP A 201 19.57 2.29 -0.80
N GLU A 202 18.26 2.10 -0.73
CA GLU A 202 17.61 1.44 0.39
C GLU A 202 17.74 -0.08 0.29
N CYS A 203 18.24 -0.70 1.36
CA CYS A 203 18.38 -2.14 1.50
C CYS A 203 17.32 -2.70 2.45
N PHE A 204 16.90 -3.93 2.20
CA PHE A 204 15.86 -4.59 2.97
C PHE A 204 16.31 -5.96 3.47
N ALA A 205 15.89 -6.32 4.69
CA ALA A 205 16.11 -7.64 5.25
C ALA A 205 14.87 -8.12 6.00
N GLY A 206 14.72 -9.44 6.18
CA GLY A 206 13.59 -10.04 6.90
C GLY A 206 12.80 -11.03 6.06
N THR A 207 11.48 -10.98 6.12
CA THR A 207 10.52 -11.86 5.43
C THR A 207 10.57 -13.35 5.81
N GLY A 208 11.22 -13.68 6.93
CA GLY A 208 11.36 -15.06 7.41
C GLY A 208 12.66 -15.73 6.98
N GLU A 209 12.71 -17.04 7.09
CA GLU A 209 13.88 -17.84 6.69
C GLU A 209 13.86 -18.07 5.19
N ARG A 210 14.81 -17.45 4.48
CA ARG A 210 14.93 -17.57 3.02
C ARG A 210 16.34 -17.96 2.62
N PHE A 211 16.42 -18.80 1.62
CA PHE A 211 17.68 -19.23 1.00
C PHE A 211 18.10 -18.30 -0.14
N THR A 212 18.24 -17.01 0.15
CA THR A 212 18.59 -15.97 -0.81
C THR A 212 19.61 -15.02 -0.19
N LYS A 213 19.94 -13.95 -0.90
CA LYS A 213 20.81 -12.89 -0.37
C LYS A 213 20.18 -12.26 0.88
N MET A 214 21.02 -11.78 1.79
CA MET A 214 20.55 -11.04 2.97
C MET A 214 19.88 -9.73 2.59
N ASP A 215 20.44 -9.03 1.62
CA ASP A 215 19.78 -7.87 1.02
C ASP A 215 18.72 -8.34 0.03
N LEU A 216 17.48 -7.99 0.34
CA LEU A 216 16.29 -8.38 -0.41
C LEU A 216 15.87 -7.33 -1.46
N SER A 217 16.65 -6.26 -1.64
CA SER A 217 16.35 -5.21 -2.61
C SER A 217 16.26 -5.77 -4.04
N GLY A 218 15.29 -5.29 -4.80
CA GLY A 218 15.00 -5.77 -6.14
C GLY A 218 14.37 -7.16 -6.20
N GLN A 219 13.92 -7.72 -5.08
CA GLN A 219 13.35 -9.06 -5.03
C GLN A 219 11.86 -9.02 -4.71
N THR A 220 11.16 -10.00 -5.25
CA THR A 220 9.74 -10.23 -5.00
C THR A 220 9.54 -11.60 -4.40
N PHE A 221 8.71 -11.67 -3.37
CA PHE A 221 8.44 -12.87 -2.60
C PHE A 221 6.95 -13.14 -2.51
N PHE A 222 6.62 -14.43 -2.54
CA PHE A 222 5.31 -14.88 -2.08
C PHE A 222 5.37 -15.19 -0.59
N LEU A 223 4.49 -14.59 0.17
CA LEU A 223 4.26 -14.88 1.58
C LEU A 223 3.20 -15.98 1.66
N LYS A 224 3.57 -17.17 1.25
CA LYS A 224 2.81 -18.39 1.33
C LYS A 224 3.72 -19.48 1.84
N ASN A 225 3.37 -20.12 2.96
CA ASN A 225 4.14 -21.23 3.48
C ASN A 225 4.04 -22.42 2.54
N GLN A 226 5.18 -22.90 2.08
CA GLN A 226 5.30 -24.03 1.17
C GLN A 226 6.52 -24.85 1.56
N ASP A 227 6.38 -26.17 1.56
CA ASP A 227 7.52 -27.05 1.75
C ASP A 227 8.54 -26.79 0.66
N GLY A 228 9.72 -26.33 1.08
CA GLY A 228 10.84 -26.08 0.19
C GLY A 228 11.60 -27.37 -0.05
N GLN A 229 11.62 -27.85 -1.28
CA GLN A 229 12.58 -28.87 -1.68
C GLN A 229 13.78 -28.18 -2.32
N GLY A 230 14.93 -28.20 -1.62
CA GLY A 230 16.18 -27.62 -2.11
C GLY A 230 16.44 -26.18 -1.64
N VAL A 231 17.73 -25.85 -1.60
CA VAL A 231 18.27 -24.63 -0.97
C VAL A 231 18.32 -23.39 -1.86
N ASN A 232 17.88 -23.46 -3.10
CA ASN A 232 18.00 -22.35 -4.07
C ASN A 232 16.68 -21.95 -4.71
N ASN A 233 15.57 -22.06 -3.98
CA ASN A 233 14.30 -21.61 -4.48
C ASN A 233 13.73 -20.51 -3.56
N ARG A 234 12.75 -19.78 -4.06
CA ARG A 234 12.09 -18.69 -3.33
C ARG A 234 10.96 -19.16 -2.40
N ARG A 235 10.76 -20.47 -2.30
CA ARG A 235 9.80 -21.07 -1.39
C ARG A 235 10.38 -21.13 0.00
N THR A 236 9.54 -20.97 0.99
CA THR A 236 9.90 -21.17 2.38
C THR A 236 8.67 -21.65 3.18
N TYR A 237 8.93 -22.44 4.20
CA TYR A 237 7.92 -22.86 5.16
C TYR A 237 7.81 -21.90 6.35
N LYS A 238 8.71 -20.91 6.45
CA LYS A 238 8.72 -19.92 7.52
C LYS A 238 8.67 -18.50 6.94
N ASN A 239 7.54 -18.13 6.37
CA ASN A 239 7.30 -16.75 6.01
C ASN A 239 6.96 -15.93 7.25
N ILE A 240 7.60 -14.80 7.41
CA ILE A 240 7.25 -13.79 8.41
C ILE A 240 6.92 -12.51 7.63
N PRO A 241 5.69 -11.99 7.70
CA PRO A 241 5.28 -10.81 6.95
C PRO A 241 5.83 -9.52 7.57
N PHE A 242 7.13 -9.49 7.78
CA PHE A 242 7.86 -8.39 8.39
C PHE A 242 9.21 -8.19 7.72
N TYR A 243 9.53 -6.95 7.41
CA TYR A 243 10.87 -6.57 6.97
C TYR A 243 11.40 -5.35 7.72
N VAL A 244 12.70 -5.19 7.68
CA VAL A 244 13.41 -3.98 8.13
C VAL A 244 14.14 -3.33 6.97
N SER A 245 14.18 -2.02 6.99
CA SER A 245 14.88 -1.19 6.02
C SER A 245 16.20 -0.65 6.61
N SER A 246 17.21 -0.47 5.77
CA SER A 246 18.44 0.23 6.09
C SER A 246 18.21 1.68 6.57
N ARG A 247 17.04 2.25 6.27
CA ARG A 247 16.61 3.54 6.79
C ARG A 247 16.07 3.47 8.22
N MET A 248 16.27 2.34 8.90
CA MET A 248 15.93 2.15 10.32
C MET A 248 14.42 2.22 10.62
N TYR A 249 13.60 1.66 9.77
CA TYR A 249 12.20 1.34 10.04
C TYR A 249 11.91 -0.13 9.73
N GLY A 250 10.81 -0.62 10.22
CA GLY A 250 10.28 -1.93 9.86
C GLY A 250 8.81 -1.83 9.47
N ALA A 251 8.34 -2.75 8.64
CA ALA A 251 6.94 -2.88 8.31
C ALA A 251 6.45 -4.32 8.56
N PHE A 252 5.31 -4.42 9.22
CA PHE A 252 4.63 -5.67 9.49
C PHE A 252 3.28 -5.70 8.76
N TYR A 253 3.06 -6.72 7.98
CA TYR A 253 1.79 -6.95 7.29
C TYR A 253 0.93 -7.90 8.12
N HIS A 254 -0.05 -7.33 8.80
CA HIS A 254 -0.96 -8.08 9.65
C HIS A 254 -2.05 -8.76 8.82
N THR A 255 -1.68 -9.80 8.09
CA THR A 255 -2.59 -10.59 7.26
C THR A 255 -2.18 -12.06 7.19
N CYS A 256 -3.16 -12.96 7.23
CA CYS A 256 -2.98 -14.39 6.96
C CYS A 256 -3.24 -14.73 5.47
N ALA A 257 -3.65 -13.75 4.66
CA ALA A 257 -3.89 -13.97 3.24
C ALA A 257 -2.57 -14.24 2.49
N HIS A 258 -2.65 -15.04 1.45
CA HIS A 258 -1.53 -15.17 0.52
C HIS A 258 -1.19 -13.79 -0.03
N SER A 259 0.05 -13.39 0.18
CA SER A 259 0.50 -12.05 -0.17
C SER A 259 1.74 -12.10 -1.03
N LYS A 260 1.93 -11.06 -1.79
CA LYS A 260 3.12 -10.83 -2.59
C LYS A 260 3.76 -9.54 -2.10
N LEU A 261 5.04 -9.62 -1.80
CA LEU A 261 5.84 -8.49 -1.34
C LEU A 261 6.95 -8.24 -2.33
N SER A 262 7.00 -7.04 -2.88
CA SER A 262 8.11 -6.55 -3.67
C SER A 262 8.90 -5.52 -2.88
N LEU A 263 10.20 -5.71 -2.83
CA LEU A 263 11.16 -4.82 -2.18
C LEU A 263 12.04 -4.21 -3.28
N ALA A 264 11.48 -3.30 -4.00
CA ALA A 264 11.81 -2.64 -5.26
C ALA A 264 13.16 -2.72 -5.83
#